data_73b0aa5c77ea28d7fb02ef4dd08fd4a0
#
_entry.id   73b0aa5c77ea28d7fb02ef4dd08fd4a0
#
_cell.length_a   1.000
_cell.length_b   1.000
_cell.length_c   1.000
_cell.angle_alpha   90.00
_cell.angle_beta   90.00
_cell.angle_gamma   90.00
#
_symmetry.space_group_name_H-M   'P 1'
#
loop_
_entity.id
_entity.type
_entity.pdbx_description
1 polymer ?
#
loop_
_entity_poly.entity_id
_entity_poly.type
_entity_poly.pdbx_seq_one_letter_code
_entity_poly.pdbx_strand_id
1 'polypeptide(L)'
;FMWIMFALFLFYALSVILPFLWMIMNSLKSNGEFFENWNSFPSRLKFENYADAFEKINYNDTNLIGMFFNSVILTVENTLAAVIFPLMTAYVIAKYPYKFCKFLYGLALVVQVLPTIGSLPVEYKLVYDLGINDNFFLIWILSAGSFSFNFLILYAGFRSVSWTYAESAMIDGAGHY
;
A
#
# COMPACT_ATOMS: atom_id res chain seq x y z
N PHE A 1 -28.20 7.22 22.97
CA PHE A 1 -27.38 7.54 21.81
C PHE A 1 -26.19 6.58 21.67
N MET A 2 -25.35 6.42 22.69
CA MET A 2 -24.16 5.55 22.64
C MET A 2 -24.48 4.10 22.27
N TRP A 3 -25.53 3.49 22.86
CA TRP A 3 -25.94 2.12 22.55
C TRP A 3 -26.38 1.94 21.09
N ILE A 4 -27.05 2.92 20.52
CA ILE A 4 -27.46 2.90 19.11
C ILE A 4 -26.23 2.95 18.20
N MET A 5 -25.29 3.85 18.50
CA MET A 5 -24.02 3.92 17.75
C MET A 5 -23.22 2.63 17.87
N PHE A 6 -23.12 2.07 19.07
CA PHE A 6 -22.46 0.78 19.28
C PHE A 6 -23.10 -0.33 18.44
N ALA A 7 -24.44 -0.43 18.45
CA ALA A 7 -25.17 -1.44 17.68
C ALA A 7 -24.93 -1.28 16.17
N LEU A 8 -24.92 -0.04 15.64
CA LEU A 8 -24.63 0.24 14.24
C LEU A 8 -23.20 -0.18 13.87
N PHE A 9 -22.21 0.19 14.67
CA PHE A 9 -20.82 -0.21 14.42
C PHE A 9 -20.60 -1.72 14.55
N LEU A 10 -21.27 -2.35 15.51
CA LEU A 10 -21.24 -3.82 15.65
C LEU A 10 -21.82 -4.50 14.43
N PHE A 11 -22.98 -4.04 13.95
CA PHE A 11 -23.60 -4.57 12.73
C PHE A 11 -22.69 -4.38 11.51
N TYR A 12 -22.09 -3.20 11.37
CA TYR A 12 -21.12 -2.93 10.30
C TYR A 12 -19.90 -3.85 10.42
N ALA A 13 -19.32 -4.01 11.59
CA ALA A 13 -18.18 -4.90 11.80
C ALA A 13 -18.52 -6.35 11.44
N LEU A 14 -19.68 -6.85 11.88
CA LEU A 14 -20.16 -8.18 11.51
C LEU A 14 -20.36 -8.33 10.00
N SER A 15 -20.93 -7.33 9.34
CA SER A 15 -21.13 -7.36 7.88
C SER A 15 -19.82 -7.44 7.09
N VAL A 16 -18.73 -6.89 7.63
CA VAL A 16 -17.38 -6.98 7.04
C VAL A 16 -16.74 -8.35 7.32
N ILE A 17 -16.95 -8.93 8.49
CA ILE A 17 -16.35 -10.21 8.88
C ILE A 17 -17.05 -11.40 8.21
N LEU A 18 -18.36 -11.36 8.04
CA LEU A 18 -19.15 -12.47 7.48
C LEU A 18 -18.65 -13.00 6.13
N PRO A 19 -18.29 -12.16 5.13
CA PRO A 19 -17.74 -12.64 3.86
C PRO A 19 -16.45 -13.45 4.02
N PHE A 20 -15.59 -13.08 4.98
CA PHE A 20 -14.35 -13.83 5.24
C PHE A 20 -14.64 -15.21 5.83
N LEU A 21 -15.56 -15.28 6.80
CA LEU A 21 -16.00 -16.56 7.38
C LEU A 21 -16.66 -17.45 6.31
N TRP A 22 -17.48 -16.86 5.46
CA TRP A 22 -18.10 -17.54 4.34
C TRP A 22 -17.07 -18.06 3.32
N MET A 23 -16.04 -17.27 3.02
CA MET A 23 -14.93 -17.66 2.15
C MET A 23 -14.17 -18.86 2.74
N ILE A 24 -13.81 -18.81 4.03
CA ILE A 24 -13.13 -19.91 4.74
C ILE A 24 -14.00 -21.17 4.73
N MET A 25 -15.29 -21.04 4.99
CA MET A 25 -16.23 -22.16 4.95
C MET A 25 -16.27 -22.80 3.56
N ASN A 26 -16.34 -22.01 2.50
CA ASN A 26 -16.41 -22.52 1.14
C ASN A 26 -15.07 -23.08 0.63
N SER A 27 -13.93 -22.59 1.12
CA SER A 27 -12.62 -23.13 0.76
C SER A 27 -12.42 -24.59 1.19
N LEU A 28 -13.21 -25.06 2.15
CA LEU A 28 -13.20 -26.41 2.69
C LEU A 28 -14.21 -27.34 2.00
N LYS A 29 -14.97 -26.87 1.00
CA LYS A 29 -15.93 -27.67 0.24
C LYS A 29 -15.29 -28.35 -0.97
N SER A 30 -15.94 -29.41 -1.45
CA SER A 30 -15.66 -29.93 -2.79
C SER A 30 -16.24 -29.00 -3.86
N ASN A 31 -15.68 -29.02 -5.07
CA ASN A 31 -16.17 -28.21 -6.19
C ASN A 31 -17.65 -28.48 -6.48
N GLY A 32 -18.09 -29.75 -6.47
CA GLY A 32 -19.50 -30.11 -6.69
C GLY A 32 -20.42 -29.50 -5.62
N GLU A 33 -20.05 -29.66 -4.34
CA GLU A 33 -20.82 -29.13 -3.22
C GLU A 33 -20.88 -27.60 -3.22
N PHE A 34 -19.80 -26.93 -3.66
CA PHE A 34 -19.78 -25.47 -3.78
C PHE A 34 -20.79 -24.97 -4.83
N PHE A 35 -20.87 -25.63 -5.99
CA PHE A 35 -21.81 -25.22 -7.04
C PHE A 35 -23.26 -25.61 -6.75
N GLU A 36 -23.50 -26.70 -6.01
CA GLU A 36 -24.85 -27.13 -5.64
C GLU A 36 -25.39 -26.30 -4.45
N ASN A 37 -24.58 -26.09 -3.43
CA ASN A 37 -24.99 -25.47 -2.15
C ASN A 37 -23.92 -24.53 -1.59
N TRP A 38 -23.72 -23.40 -2.25
CA TRP A 38 -22.71 -22.41 -1.86
C TRP A 38 -22.90 -21.82 -0.45
N ASN A 39 -24.12 -21.86 0.11
CA ASN A 39 -24.46 -21.25 1.40
C ASN A 39 -24.61 -22.27 2.54
N SER A 40 -24.43 -23.57 2.29
CA SER A 40 -24.46 -24.61 3.34
C SER A 40 -23.11 -24.73 4.05
N PHE A 41 -23.10 -25.36 5.21
CA PHE A 41 -21.85 -25.84 5.80
C PHE A 41 -21.30 -27.01 4.99
N PRO A 42 -19.94 -27.20 4.92
CA PRO A 42 -19.33 -28.30 4.21
C PRO A 42 -19.74 -29.64 4.82
N SER A 43 -20.19 -30.58 4.01
CA SER A 43 -20.56 -31.93 4.46
C SER A 43 -19.31 -32.70 4.92
N ARG A 44 -18.16 -32.42 4.31
CA ARG A 44 -16.84 -32.93 4.67
C ARG A 44 -15.80 -31.83 4.50
N LEU A 45 -14.98 -31.64 5.53
CA LEU A 45 -13.88 -30.67 5.48
C LEU A 45 -12.76 -31.18 4.57
N LYS A 46 -12.54 -30.52 3.43
CA LYS A 46 -11.49 -30.84 2.46
C LYS A 46 -10.28 -29.95 2.65
N PHE A 47 -9.40 -30.31 3.57
CA PHE A 47 -8.09 -29.62 3.73
C PHE A 47 -7.14 -29.88 2.54
N GLU A 48 -7.39 -30.93 1.77
CA GLU A 48 -6.65 -31.25 0.54
C GLU A 48 -6.70 -30.11 -0.48
N ASN A 49 -7.76 -29.29 -0.49
CA ASN A 49 -7.86 -28.12 -1.37
C ASN A 49 -6.69 -27.16 -1.20
N TYR A 50 -6.17 -27.01 0.01
CA TYR A 50 -5.02 -26.16 0.27
C TYR A 50 -3.72 -26.79 -0.24
N ALA A 51 -3.52 -28.10 -0.02
CA ALA A 51 -2.38 -28.83 -0.57
C ALA A 51 -2.38 -28.75 -2.11
N ASP A 52 -3.54 -29.03 -2.73
CA ASP A 52 -3.76 -28.93 -4.16
C ASP A 52 -3.47 -27.52 -4.70
N ALA A 53 -3.82 -26.45 -3.97
CA ALA A 53 -3.53 -25.10 -4.36
C ALA A 53 -2.02 -24.82 -4.42
N PHE A 54 -1.26 -25.28 -3.42
CA PHE A 54 0.19 -25.11 -3.41
C PHE A 54 0.90 -25.95 -4.51
N GLU A 55 0.35 -27.10 -4.87
CA GLU A 55 0.96 -27.98 -5.85
C GLU A 55 0.56 -27.63 -7.30
N LYS A 56 -0.72 -27.28 -7.51
CA LYS A 56 -1.31 -27.15 -8.87
C LYS A 56 -1.32 -25.72 -9.40
N ILE A 57 -1.27 -24.70 -8.53
CA ILE A 57 -1.28 -23.31 -8.99
C ILE A 57 0.13 -22.92 -9.44
N ASN A 58 0.29 -22.81 -10.75
CA ASN A 58 1.51 -22.32 -11.40
C ASN A 58 1.13 -21.30 -12.47
N TYR A 59 1.89 -20.21 -12.54
CA TYR A 59 1.76 -19.18 -13.57
C TYR A 59 3.15 -18.76 -14.05
N ASN A 60 3.41 -18.83 -15.35
CA ASN A 60 4.72 -18.52 -15.94
C ASN A 60 5.89 -19.17 -15.19
N ASP A 61 5.82 -20.50 -14.99
CA ASP A 61 6.82 -21.29 -14.25
C ASP A 61 7.03 -20.91 -12.78
N THR A 62 6.15 -20.07 -12.23
CA THR A 62 6.20 -19.65 -10.83
C THR A 62 5.07 -20.32 -10.04
N ASN A 63 5.40 -21.08 -9.01
CA ASN A 63 4.44 -21.70 -8.10
C ASN A 63 3.84 -20.67 -7.11
N LEU A 64 2.81 -21.08 -6.37
CA LEU A 64 2.11 -20.21 -5.41
C LEU A 64 3.05 -19.59 -4.36
N ILE A 65 4.06 -20.35 -3.90
CA ILE A 65 5.05 -19.86 -2.94
C ILE A 65 5.92 -18.77 -3.58
N GLY A 66 6.37 -18.99 -4.82
CA GLY A 66 7.14 -17.97 -5.56
C GLY A 66 6.33 -16.70 -5.79
N MET A 67 5.02 -16.82 -6.15
CA MET A 67 4.12 -15.67 -6.28
C MET A 67 3.98 -14.91 -4.95
N PHE A 68 3.91 -15.62 -3.82
CA PHE A 68 3.87 -15.00 -2.49
C PHE A 68 5.13 -14.19 -2.21
N PHE A 69 6.32 -14.76 -2.45
CA PHE A 69 7.57 -14.03 -2.25
C PHE A 69 7.70 -12.83 -3.19
N ASN A 70 7.29 -12.96 -4.45
CA ASN A 70 7.24 -11.84 -5.38
C ASN A 70 6.35 -10.71 -4.85
N SER A 71 5.17 -11.05 -4.32
CA SER A 71 4.27 -10.07 -3.70
C SER A 71 4.88 -9.39 -2.48
N VAL A 72 5.61 -10.13 -1.64
CA VAL A 72 6.32 -9.58 -0.48
C VAL A 72 7.40 -8.61 -0.93
N ILE A 73 8.23 -8.98 -1.90
CA ILE A 73 9.30 -8.11 -2.41
C ILE A 73 8.70 -6.84 -3.01
N LEU A 74 7.69 -6.96 -3.89
CA LEU A 74 6.98 -5.81 -4.46
C LEU A 74 6.40 -4.89 -3.39
N THR A 75 5.82 -5.46 -2.33
CA THR A 75 5.26 -4.67 -1.23
C THR A 75 6.36 -3.90 -0.50
N VAL A 76 7.49 -4.53 -0.23
CA VAL A 76 8.62 -3.90 0.43
C VAL A 76 9.20 -2.78 -0.43
N GLU A 77 9.47 -3.03 -1.70
CA GLU A 77 10.01 -2.04 -2.64
C GLU A 77 9.10 -0.81 -2.77
N ASN A 78 7.82 -1.05 -3.04
CA ASN A 78 6.84 0.03 -3.19
C ASN A 78 6.65 0.83 -1.89
N THR A 79 6.63 0.15 -0.75
CA THR A 79 6.50 0.83 0.55
C THR A 79 7.72 1.69 0.85
N LEU A 80 8.92 1.17 0.63
CA LEU A 80 10.15 1.94 0.81
C LEU A 80 10.18 3.16 -0.11
N ALA A 81 9.84 3.00 -1.37
CA ALA A 81 9.77 4.12 -2.32
C ALA A 81 8.73 5.16 -1.90
N ALA A 82 7.52 4.73 -1.56
CA ALA A 82 6.42 5.61 -1.14
C ALA A 82 6.67 6.34 0.19
N VAL A 83 7.65 5.91 0.97
CA VAL A 83 8.05 6.58 2.23
C VAL A 83 9.31 7.40 2.05
N ILE A 84 10.38 6.84 1.49
CA ILE A 84 11.71 7.47 1.44
C ILE A 84 11.68 8.74 0.57
N PHE A 85 11.12 8.70 -0.63
CA PHE A 85 11.11 9.86 -1.51
C PHE A 85 10.30 11.04 -0.95
N PRO A 86 9.05 10.85 -0.48
CA PRO A 86 8.32 11.91 0.19
C PRO A 86 8.99 12.38 1.49
N LEU A 87 9.63 11.48 2.26
CA LEU A 87 10.32 11.81 3.50
C LEU A 87 11.46 12.80 3.25
N MET A 88 12.35 12.47 2.30
CA MET A 88 13.47 13.34 1.95
C MET A 88 12.99 14.71 1.45
N THR A 89 12.02 14.70 0.55
CA THR A 89 11.44 15.93 -0.01
C THR A 89 10.76 16.77 1.06
N ALA A 90 9.96 16.14 1.94
CA ALA A 90 9.27 16.82 3.02
C ALA A 90 10.23 17.41 4.04
N TYR A 91 11.29 16.70 4.40
CA TYR A 91 12.33 17.19 5.30
C TYR A 91 12.99 18.47 4.75
N VAL A 92 13.46 18.42 3.51
CA VAL A 92 14.12 19.57 2.86
C VAL A 92 13.18 20.78 2.79
N ILE A 93 11.95 20.58 2.33
CA ILE A 93 10.98 21.67 2.15
C ILE A 93 10.52 22.23 3.51
N ALA A 94 10.41 21.40 4.56
CA ALA A 94 10.00 21.85 5.88
C ALA A 94 11.07 22.60 6.65
N LYS A 95 12.35 22.19 6.50
CA LYS A 95 13.46 22.68 7.33
C LYS A 95 14.26 23.79 6.69
N TYR A 96 14.30 23.88 5.37
CA TYR A 96 15.12 24.87 4.68
C TYR A 96 14.25 26.00 4.09
N PRO A 97 14.47 27.28 4.50
CA PRO A 97 13.59 28.42 4.15
C PRO A 97 13.89 29.04 2.78
N TYR A 98 14.28 28.23 1.79
CA TYR A 98 14.56 28.74 0.44
C TYR A 98 13.26 29.08 -0.31
N LYS A 99 13.33 30.10 -1.19
CA LYS A 99 12.19 30.49 -2.02
C LYS A 99 11.72 29.33 -2.92
N PHE A 100 12.65 28.54 -3.37
CA PHE A 100 12.37 27.34 -4.18
C PHE A 100 11.57 26.28 -3.39
N CYS A 101 11.85 26.08 -2.10
CA CYS A 101 11.08 25.18 -1.25
C CYS A 101 9.61 25.60 -1.12
N LYS A 102 9.37 26.92 -1.03
CA LYS A 102 7.99 27.46 -1.00
C LYS A 102 7.25 27.22 -2.31
N PHE A 103 7.95 27.38 -3.45
CA PHE A 103 7.39 27.06 -4.77
C PHE A 103 7.05 25.57 -4.88
N LEU A 104 7.98 24.67 -4.49
CA LEU A 104 7.75 23.21 -4.50
C LEU A 104 6.58 22.81 -3.60
N TYR A 105 6.44 23.42 -2.42
CA TYR A 105 5.29 23.18 -1.56
C TYR A 105 3.97 23.58 -2.24
N GLY A 106 3.93 24.75 -2.87
CA GLY A 106 2.78 25.18 -3.66
C GLY A 106 2.45 24.20 -4.80
N LEU A 107 3.47 23.74 -5.53
CA LEU A 107 3.32 22.74 -6.57
C LEU A 107 2.75 21.42 -6.02
N ALA A 108 3.25 20.97 -4.86
CA ALA A 108 2.73 19.75 -4.21
C ALA A 108 1.23 19.88 -3.88
N LEU A 109 0.77 21.05 -3.40
CA LEU A 109 -0.65 21.28 -3.14
C LEU A 109 -1.48 21.24 -4.43
N VAL A 110 -0.99 21.82 -5.52
CA VAL A 110 -1.66 21.78 -6.83
C VAL A 110 -1.78 20.34 -7.33
N VAL A 111 -0.70 19.54 -7.25
CA VAL A 111 -0.72 18.13 -7.66
C VAL A 111 -1.77 17.32 -6.89
N GLN A 112 -1.98 17.60 -5.61
CA GLN A 112 -2.98 16.90 -4.78
C GLN A 112 -4.44 17.22 -5.18
N VAL A 113 -4.68 18.36 -5.79
CA VAL A 113 -6.04 18.75 -6.24
C VAL A 113 -6.37 18.13 -7.61
N LEU A 114 -5.35 17.71 -8.37
CA LEU A 114 -5.58 17.08 -9.67
C LEU A 114 -6.24 15.70 -9.48
N PRO A 115 -7.38 15.46 -10.15
CA PRO A 115 -8.05 14.16 -10.03
C PRO A 115 -7.21 13.06 -10.69
N THR A 116 -6.91 12.01 -9.94
CA THR A 116 -6.19 10.81 -10.41
C THR A 116 -7.13 9.71 -10.92
N ILE A 117 -8.43 10.03 -11.04
CA ILE A 117 -9.44 9.06 -11.49
C ILE A 117 -9.14 8.67 -12.95
N GLY A 118 -8.99 7.35 -13.18
CA GLY A 118 -8.69 6.83 -14.53
C GLY A 118 -7.22 6.87 -14.93
N SER A 119 -6.28 7.11 -14.00
CA SER A 119 -4.83 7.11 -14.28
C SER A 119 -4.27 5.74 -14.66
N LEU A 120 -4.87 4.64 -14.21
CA LEU A 120 -4.38 3.27 -14.42
C LEU A 120 -4.02 2.93 -15.87
N PRO A 121 -4.86 3.19 -16.90
CA PRO A 121 -4.46 2.89 -18.29
C PRO A 121 -3.28 3.72 -18.76
N VAL A 122 -3.16 4.98 -18.29
CA VAL A 122 -2.07 5.88 -18.64
C VAL A 122 -0.77 5.44 -17.97
N GLU A 123 -0.83 5.06 -16.69
CA GLU A 123 0.28 4.50 -15.94
C GLU A 123 0.79 3.20 -16.57
N TYR A 124 -0.12 2.30 -16.92
CA TYR A 124 0.24 1.06 -17.62
C TYR A 124 0.93 1.33 -18.95
N LYS A 125 0.38 2.26 -19.74
CA LYS A 125 0.99 2.64 -21.03
C LYS A 125 2.39 3.24 -20.82
N LEU A 126 2.54 4.12 -19.83
CA LEU A 126 3.84 4.74 -19.49
C LEU A 126 4.87 3.67 -19.12
N VAL A 127 4.50 2.72 -18.28
CA VAL A 127 5.36 1.60 -17.86
C VAL A 127 5.76 0.74 -19.04
N TYR A 128 4.83 0.47 -19.95
CA TYR A 128 5.08 -0.29 -21.17
C TYR A 128 6.02 0.46 -22.14
N ASP A 129 5.74 1.73 -22.39
CA ASP A 129 6.54 2.59 -23.30
C ASP A 129 7.98 2.81 -22.77
N LEU A 130 8.17 2.81 -21.45
CA LEU A 130 9.47 2.90 -20.79
C LEU A 130 10.21 1.55 -20.71
N GLY A 131 9.58 0.45 -21.10
CA GLY A 131 10.15 -0.91 -21.00
C GLY A 131 10.36 -1.39 -19.56
N ILE A 132 9.65 -0.83 -18.60
CA ILE A 132 9.73 -1.19 -17.16
C ILE A 132 8.81 -2.37 -16.86
N ASN A 133 7.85 -2.65 -17.72
CA ASN A 133 6.78 -3.64 -17.48
C ASN A 133 7.31 -5.04 -17.12
N ASP A 134 8.41 -5.45 -17.73
CA ASP A 134 9.01 -6.77 -17.51
C ASP A 134 10.16 -6.75 -16.48
N ASN A 135 10.42 -5.59 -15.88
CA ASN A 135 11.48 -5.46 -14.89
C ASN A 135 10.90 -5.27 -13.49
N PHE A 136 10.83 -6.37 -12.76
CA PHE A 136 10.32 -6.44 -11.41
C PHE A 136 10.96 -5.41 -10.46
N PHE A 137 12.29 -5.20 -10.58
CA PHE A 137 13.03 -4.28 -9.73
C PHE A 137 12.91 -2.80 -10.10
N LEU A 138 12.22 -2.44 -11.17
CA LEU A 138 12.02 -1.04 -11.58
C LEU A 138 10.59 -0.54 -11.32
N ILE A 139 9.67 -1.44 -10.95
CA ILE A 139 8.25 -1.09 -10.76
C ILE A 139 8.02 -0.11 -9.60
N TRP A 140 8.92 -0.09 -8.60
CA TRP A 140 8.87 0.85 -7.48
C TRP A 140 8.96 2.32 -7.91
N ILE A 141 9.47 2.61 -9.13
CA ILE A 141 9.53 3.97 -9.67
C ILE A 141 8.15 4.61 -9.72
N LEU A 142 7.11 3.83 -9.96
CA LEU A 142 5.72 4.31 -9.95
C LEU A 142 5.29 4.79 -8.56
N SER A 143 5.84 4.19 -7.51
CA SER A 143 5.55 4.54 -6.11
C SER A 143 6.44 5.65 -5.56
N ALA A 144 7.48 6.06 -6.31
CA ALA A 144 8.45 7.07 -5.89
C ALA A 144 7.94 8.53 -5.95
N GLY A 145 6.63 8.72 -5.89
CA GLY A 145 5.98 10.04 -5.98
C GLY A 145 6.33 10.96 -4.80
N SER A 146 7.26 11.89 -5.00
CA SER A 146 7.73 12.81 -3.96
C SER A 146 6.66 13.79 -3.45
N PHE A 147 5.63 14.08 -4.24
CA PHE A 147 4.52 14.99 -3.88
C PHE A 147 3.21 14.24 -3.64
N SER A 148 3.29 13.09 -2.99
CA SER A 148 2.14 12.28 -2.60
C SER A 148 1.42 12.81 -1.35
N PHE A 149 0.29 12.21 -0.98
CA PHE A 149 -0.37 12.52 0.30
C PHE A 149 0.55 12.27 1.51
N ASN A 150 1.42 11.26 1.44
CA ASN A 150 2.43 10.99 2.45
C ASN A 150 3.38 12.18 2.67
N PHE A 151 3.74 12.90 1.59
CA PHE A 151 4.53 14.12 1.68
C PHE A 151 3.87 15.17 2.58
N LEU A 152 2.56 15.40 2.45
CA LEU A 152 1.87 16.41 3.27
C LEU A 152 1.88 16.07 4.75
N ILE A 153 1.66 14.79 5.08
CA ILE A 153 1.70 14.31 6.47
C ILE A 153 3.10 14.47 7.04
N LEU A 154 4.12 14.04 6.31
CA LEU A 154 5.52 14.13 6.73
C LEU A 154 5.99 15.58 6.84
N TYR A 155 5.60 16.42 5.89
CA TYR A 155 5.90 17.86 5.94
C TYR A 155 5.29 18.53 7.19
N ALA A 156 4.04 18.26 7.51
CA ALA A 156 3.39 18.77 8.72
C ALA A 156 4.11 18.29 9.98
N GLY A 157 4.47 16.99 10.01
CA GLY A 157 5.26 16.40 11.10
C GLY A 157 6.62 17.08 11.27
N PHE A 158 7.41 17.22 10.21
CA PHE A 158 8.70 17.89 10.28
C PHE A 158 8.59 19.37 10.67
N ARG A 159 7.54 20.03 10.23
CA ARG A 159 7.32 21.43 10.57
C ARG A 159 6.96 21.64 12.04
N SER A 160 6.34 20.67 12.69
CA SER A 160 6.00 20.73 14.12
C SER A 160 7.23 20.58 15.04
N VAL A 161 8.30 19.95 14.56
CA VAL A 161 9.55 19.79 15.32
C VAL A 161 10.37 21.08 15.25
N SER A 162 10.76 21.64 16.40
CA SER A 162 11.58 22.86 16.45
C SER A 162 12.97 22.62 15.86
N TRP A 163 13.49 23.62 15.15
CA TRP A 163 14.87 23.64 14.66
C TRP A 163 15.92 23.64 15.79
N THR A 164 15.56 24.06 16.99
CA THR A 164 16.41 24.10 18.18
C THR A 164 17.05 22.75 18.49
N TYR A 165 16.37 21.64 18.17
CA TYR A 165 16.96 20.29 18.34
C TYR A 165 18.15 20.06 17.41
N ALA A 166 18.05 20.54 16.17
CA ALA A 166 19.16 20.45 15.21
C ALA A 166 20.33 21.38 15.65
N GLU A 167 20.06 22.58 16.16
CA GLU A 167 21.06 23.50 16.69
C GLU A 167 21.79 22.89 17.89
N SER A 168 21.08 22.26 18.82
CA SER A 168 21.68 21.59 19.95
C SER A 168 22.61 20.46 19.51
N ALA A 169 22.15 19.61 18.55
CA ALA A 169 22.99 18.54 18.02
C ALA A 169 24.25 19.07 17.32
N MET A 170 24.15 20.20 16.60
CA MET A 170 25.31 20.84 15.96
C MET A 170 26.32 21.39 16.99
N ILE A 171 25.84 21.89 18.13
CA ILE A 171 26.71 22.32 19.25
C ILE A 171 27.46 21.12 19.82
N ASP A 172 26.81 19.95 19.88
CA ASP A 172 27.41 18.70 20.33
C ASP A 172 28.33 18.04 19.25
N GLY A 173 28.55 18.72 18.11
CA GLY A 173 29.45 18.27 17.05
C GLY A 173 28.80 17.41 15.95
N ALA A 174 27.48 17.28 15.91
CA ALA A 174 26.79 16.59 14.82
C ALA A 174 26.88 17.38 13.50
N GLY A 175 27.15 16.69 12.40
CA GLY A 175 27.09 17.25 11.06
C GLY A 175 25.64 17.31 10.50
N HIS A 176 25.53 17.74 9.26
CA HIS A 176 24.23 17.75 8.54
C HIS A 176 23.76 16.38 8.06
N TYR A 177 24.56 15.33 8.26
CA TYR A 177 24.29 13.94 7.84
C TYR A 177 24.22 13.01 9.04
#